data_1d4039c3f522ce754fe397377ce20974
#
_entry.id   1d4039c3f522ce754fe397377ce20974
#
_cell.length_a   1.000
_cell.length_b   1.000
_cell.length_c   1.000
_cell.angle_alpha   90.00
_cell.angle_beta   90.00
_cell.angle_gamma   90.00
#
_symmetry.space_group_name_H-M   'P 1'
#
loop_
_entity.id
_entity.type
_entity.pdbx_description
1 polymer ?
#
loop_
_entity_poly.entity_id
_entity_poly.type
_entity_poly.pdbx_seq_one_letter_code
_entity_poly.pdbx_strand_id
1 'polypeptide(L)'
;MTAQQLQELFLSQPSYRELLRQLENRGTTVGLDSLVGSSYSLVAAGAVRERGGVHVFVMEDRDAAGYLYNDLSPFLDEERLLFFPTAYKRSIQFGQEDPSGIVQRTAALNAVKNFTDGYLAICTYPEALVEKVVGMQRLRESILTIRVGDTLSTSTIEEILADNGFERVEFVYEPGQYSVRGGIVDIFSFSDNKPYRIDLFGDEVDSIRHFDLSSQLSVDRLQQIEVVPNLKDAVSGRERVSFPAFAAGATYWLDDGEYTLKRFQDIRTKLLGELDDPAQIDTLVTGRKGFLADTAGATM
;
A
#
# COMPACT_ATOMS: atom_id res chain seq x y z
N MET A 1 -30.01 -17.02 2.29
CA MET A 1 -29.43 -16.07 1.29
C MET A 1 -27.96 -15.90 1.63
N THR A 2 -27.08 -16.16 0.68
CA THR A 2 -25.63 -15.97 0.85
C THR A 2 -25.27 -14.50 0.66
N ALA A 3 -24.07 -14.09 1.11
CA ALA A 3 -23.56 -12.72 0.89
C ALA A 3 -23.54 -12.36 -0.61
N GLN A 4 -23.15 -13.30 -1.48
CA GLN A 4 -23.16 -13.10 -2.93
C GLN A 4 -24.56 -12.89 -3.49
N GLN A 5 -25.57 -13.70 -3.06
CA GLN A 5 -26.96 -13.50 -3.48
C GLN A 5 -27.52 -12.15 -3.03
N LEU A 6 -27.14 -11.69 -1.82
CA LEU A 6 -27.49 -10.35 -1.35
C LEU A 6 -26.85 -9.27 -2.21
N GLN A 7 -25.58 -9.40 -2.53
CA GLN A 7 -24.86 -8.47 -3.41
C GLN A 7 -25.55 -8.35 -4.78
N GLU A 8 -25.89 -9.47 -5.42
CA GLU A 8 -26.59 -9.50 -6.72
C GLU A 8 -27.90 -8.67 -6.69
N LEU A 9 -28.64 -8.67 -5.58
CA LEU A 9 -29.83 -7.84 -5.43
C LEU A 9 -29.52 -6.34 -5.46
N PHE A 10 -28.44 -5.90 -4.82
CA PHE A 10 -27.98 -4.50 -4.89
C PHE A 10 -27.49 -4.13 -6.28
N LEU A 11 -26.67 -4.99 -6.91
CA LEU A 11 -26.09 -4.73 -8.23
C LEU A 11 -27.16 -4.76 -9.35
N SER A 12 -28.32 -5.38 -9.12
CA SER A 12 -29.44 -5.36 -10.07
C SER A 12 -30.24 -4.05 -10.08
N GLN A 13 -30.06 -3.17 -9.09
CA GLN A 13 -30.81 -1.92 -8.96
C GLN A 13 -30.42 -0.90 -10.05
N PRO A 14 -31.38 -0.13 -10.58
CA PRO A 14 -31.11 0.90 -11.57
C PRO A 14 -30.11 1.98 -11.08
N SER A 15 -30.14 2.32 -9.77
CA SER A 15 -29.22 3.25 -9.14
C SER A 15 -27.78 2.80 -9.18
N TYR A 16 -27.53 1.50 -9.09
CA TYR A 16 -26.18 0.93 -9.23
C TYR A 16 -25.62 1.12 -10.67
N ARG A 17 -26.44 0.89 -11.69
CA ARG A 17 -26.03 1.14 -13.08
C ARG A 17 -25.73 2.62 -13.33
N GLU A 18 -26.52 3.51 -12.73
CA GLU A 18 -26.26 4.95 -12.81
C GLU A 18 -24.96 5.32 -12.10
N LEU A 19 -24.66 4.73 -10.95
CA LEU A 19 -23.38 4.89 -10.27
C LEU A 19 -22.21 4.50 -11.20
N LEU A 20 -22.26 3.32 -11.81
CA LEU A 20 -21.20 2.85 -12.72
C LEU A 20 -20.99 3.84 -13.88
N ARG A 21 -22.08 4.34 -14.47
CA ARG A 21 -22.02 5.32 -15.55
C ARG A 21 -21.39 6.64 -15.12
N GLN A 22 -21.67 7.09 -13.89
CA GLN A 22 -21.08 8.31 -13.34
C GLN A 22 -19.59 8.13 -13.02
N LEU A 23 -19.20 6.97 -12.51
CA LEU A 23 -17.80 6.63 -12.26
C LEU A 23 -16.93 6.57 -13.53
N GLU A 24 -17.52 6.48 -14.73
CA GLU A 24 -16.79 6.59 -16.00
C GLU A 24 -16.26 8.00 -16.27
N ASN A 25 -16.91 9.02 -15.72
CA ASN A 25 -16.54 10.41 -15.95
C ASN A 25 -15.46 10.85 -14.97
N ARG A 26 -14.23 11.01 -15.45
CA ARG A 26 -13.12 11.50 -14.63
C ARG A 26 -13.37 12.92 -14.13
N GLY A 27 -12.96 13.21 -12.90
CA GLY A 27 -13.07 14.52 -12.28
C GLY A 27 -14.49 14.88 -11.85
N THR A 28 -15.39 13.89 -11.71
CA THR A 28 -16.74 14.08 -11.17
C THR A 28 -16.79 13.67 -9.70
N THR A 29 -17.67 14.34 -8.94
CA THR A 29 -18.01 13.93 -7.57
C THR A 29 -19.42 13.34 -7.59
N VAL A 30 -19.57 12.14 -7.04
CA VAL A 30 -20.84 11.41 -6.99
C VAL A 30 -21.23 11.22 -5.53
N GLY A 31 -22.38 11.77 -5.14
CA GLY A 31 -22.94 11.55 -3.79
C GLY A 31 -23.66 10.20 -3.73
N LEU A 32 -23.34 9.42 -2.69
CA LEU A 32 -24.01 8.16 -2.36
C LEU A 32 -24.80 8.35 -1.07
N ASP A 33 -26.11 8.46 -1.19
CA ASP A 33 -26.99 8.64 -0.05
C ASP A 33 -27.73 7.36 0.33
N SER A 34 -28.12 7.25 1.59
CA SER A 34 -28.98 6.18 2.10
C SER A 34 -28.38 4.76 2.08
N LEU A 35 -27.06 4.62 1.96
CA LEU A 35 -26.37 3.36 2.17
C LEU A 35 -26.18 3.15 3.70
N VAL A 36 -26.77 2.08 4.23
CA VAL A 36 -26.74 1.78 5.68
C VAL A 36 -26.07 0.45 5.94
N GLY A 37 -25.18 0.40 6.92
CA GLY A 37 -24.46 -0.81 7.29
C GLY A 37 -23.66 -1.38 6.11
N SER A 38 -23.66 -2.69 5.93
CA SER A 38 -22.90 -3.37 4.88
C SER A 38 -23.41 -3.12 3.45
N SER A 39 -24.47 -2.32 3.24
CA SER A 39 -24.90 -1.97 1.88
C SER A 39 -23.85 -1.18 1.12
N TYR A 40 -23.06 -0.36 1.81
CA TYR A 40 -21.93 0.37 1.24
C TYR A 40 -20.87 -0.58 0.70
N SER A 41 -20.41 -1.54 1.49
CA SER A 41 -19.39 -2.51 1.06
C SER A 41 -19.87 -3.41 -0.08
N LEU A 42 -21.15 -3.81 -0.12
CA LEU A 42 -21.72 -4.57 -1.23
C LEU A 42 -21.69 -3.81 -2.55
N VAL A 43 -22.13 -2.55 -2.53
CA VAL A 43 -22.13 -1.68 -3.71
C VAL A 43 -20.69 -1.34 -4.14
N ALA A 44 -19.84 -0.98 -3.19
CA ALA A 44 -18.46 -0.62 -3.46
C ALA A 44 -17.67 -1.79 -4.07
N ALA A 45 -17.78 -3.00 -3.50
CA ALA A 45 -17.11 -4.19 -4.04
C ALA A 45 -17.55 -4.50 -5.47
N GLY A 46 -18.86 -4.38 -5.77
CA GLY A 46 -19.38 -4.52 -7.12
C GLY A 46 -18.77 -3.50 -8.09
N ALA A 47 -18.79 -2.22 -7.71
CA ALA A 47 -18.25 -1.13 -8.51
C ALA A 47 -16.74 -1.29 -8.78
N VAL A 48 -15.97 -1.67 -7.76
CA VAL A 48 -14.53 -1.97 -7.89
C VAL A 48 -14.27 -3.05 -8.93
N ARG A 49 -15.00 -4.16 -8.86
CA ARG A 49 -14.81 -5.31 -9.78
C ARG A 49 -15.23 -4.99 -11.22
N GLU A 50 -16.36 -4.28 -11.38
CA GLU A 50 -16.89 -3.96 -12.71
C GLU A 50 -16.14 -2.81 -13.38
N ARG A 51 -15.76 -1.79 -12.59
CA ARG A 51 -15.06 -0.63 -13.13
C ARG A 51 -13.59 -0.90 -13.40
N GLY A 52 -12.96 -1.71 -12.54
CA GLY A 52 -11.51 -1.86 -12.55
C GLY A 52 -10.78 -0.58 -12.17
N GLY A 53 -9.44 -0.63 -12.18
CA GLY A 53 -8.61 0.51 -11.80
C GLY A 53 -8.27 0.50 -10.30
N VAL A 54 -7.63 1.57 -9.84
CA VAL A 54 -7.24 1.73 -8.43
C VAL A 54 -8.33 2.50 -7.71
N HIS A 55 -8.86 1.92 -6.62
CA HIS A 55 -9.88 2.51 -5.76
C HIS A 55 -9.33 2.74 -4.37
N VAL A 56 -9.47 3.95 -3.83
CA VAL A 56 -8.97 4.35 -2.51
C VAL A 56 -10.13 4.73 -1.62
N PHE A 57 -10.38 3.95 -0.59
CA PHE A 57 -11.45 4.16 0.39
C PHE A 57 -10.89 4.92 1.59
N VAL A 58 -11.34 6.15 1.79
CA VAL A 58 -10.91 7.03 2.86
C VAL A 58 -12.00 7.12 3.91
N MET A 59 -11.85 6.33 4.96
CA MET A 59 -12.78 6.29 6.09
C MET A 59 -12.41 7.33 7.14
N GLU A 60 -13.26 7.51 8.14
CA GLU A 60 -13.09 8.51 9.19
C GLU A 60 -11.77 8.35 9.95
N ASP A 61 -11.44 7.10 10.31
CA ASP A 61 -10.23 6.74 11.08
C ASP A 61 -9.73 5.32 10.75
N ARG A 62 -8.68 4.89 11.47
CA ARG A 62 -8.05 3.57 11.30
C ARG A 62 -9.04 2.42 11.53
N ASP A 63 -9.88 2.53 12.55
CA ASP A 63 -10.81 1.46 12.93
C ASP A 63 -11.93 1.32 11.90
N ALA A 64 -12.51 2.42 11.45
CA ALA A 64 -13.50 2.45 10.38
C ALA A 64 -12.93 1.89 9.07
N ALA A 65 -11.68 2.23 8.72
CA ALA A 65 -11.00 1.67 7.56
C ALA A 65 -10.75 0.16 7.70
N GLY A 66 -10.41 -0.31 8.91
CA GLY A 66 -10.26 -1.73 9.22
C GLY A 66 -11.57 -2.50 9.12
N TYR A 67 -12.68 -1.91 9.60
CA TYR A 67 -14.02 -2.51 9.44
C TYR A 67 -14.41 -2.63 7.96
N LEU A 68 -14.20 -1.58 7.17
CA LEU A 68 -14.48 -1.64 5.73
C LEU A 68 -13.61 -2.68 5.02
N TYR A 69 -12.31 -2.78 5.36
CA TYR A 69 -11.42 -3.80 4.84
C TYR A 69 -11.98 -5.21 5.08
N ASN A 70 -12.41 -5.49 6.33
CA ASN A 70 -13.02 -6.78 6.66
C ASN A 70 -14.35 -7.01 5.94
N ASP A 71 -15.17 -5.98 5.75
CA ASP A 71 -16.44 -6.07 5.02
C ASP A 71 -16.25 -6.29 3.51
N LEU A 72 -15.16 -5.81 2.92
CA LEU A 72 -14.82 -6.02 1.51
C LEU A 72 -14.14 -7.38 1.25
N SER A 73 -13.44 -7.95 2.24
CA SER A 73 -12.63 -9.17 2.07
C SER A 73 -13.42 -10.41 1.55
N PRO A 74 -14.72 -10.61 1.85
CA PRO A 74 -15.48 -11.72 1.28
C PRO A 74 -15.82 -11.54 -0.21
N PHE A 75 -15.65 -10.35 -0.77
CA PHE A 75 -16.07 -9.98 -2.13
C PHE A 75 -14.91 -9.65 -3.06
N LEU A 76 -13.75 -9.33 -2.53
CA LEU A 76 -12.55 -8.95 -3.30
C LEU A 76 -11.42 -9.95 -3.04
N ASP A 77 -10.54 -10.11 -4.03
CA ASP A 77 -9.39 -10.99 -3.92
C ASP A 77 -8.41 -10.44 -2.87
N GLU A 78 -7.88 -11.31 -2.01
CA GLU A 78 -6.97 -10.94 -0.91
C GLU A 78 -5.74 -10.18 -1.40
N GLU A 79 -5.17 -10.57 -2.54
CA GLU A 79 -3.99 -9.93 -3.14
C GLU A 79 -4.30 -8.55 -3.75
N ARG A 80 -5.59 -8.21 -3.93
CA ARG A 80 -6.08 -6.98 -4.56
C ARG A 80 -6.77 -6.04 -3.57
N LEU A 81 -6.91 -6.46 -2.32
CA LEU A 81 -7.47 -5.66 -1.22
C LEU A 81 -6.37 -5.33 -0.22
N LEU A 82 -6.01 -4.08 -0.08
CA LEU A 82 -4.88 -3.63 0.72
C LEU A 82 -5.31 -2.65 1.80
N PHE A 83 -4.55 -2.65 2.90
CA PHE A 83 -4.68 -1.67 3.96
C PHE A 83 -3.49 -0.71 3.92
N PHE A 84 -3.75 0.60 3.94
CA PHE A 84 -2.72 1.62 3.88
C PHE A 84 -2.77 2.48 5.16
N PRO A 85 -2.06 2.08 6.23
CA PRO A 85 -2.04 2.80 7.51
C PRO A 85 -0.97 3.89 7.56
N THR A 86 -0.86 4.58 8.68
CA THR A 86 0.31 5.42 9.00
C THR A 86 1.54 4.54 9.25
N ALA A 87 2.74 5.11 9.04
CA ALA A 87 4.01 4.47 9.42
C ALA A 87 4.30 4.58 10.94
N TYR A 88 3.43 5.21 11.73
CA TYR A 88 3.63 5.50 13.15
C TYR A 88 2.54 4.90 14.03
N LYS A 89 2.89 4.50 15.26
CA LYS A 89 1.97 3.86 16.22
C LYS A 89 0.84 4.77 16.71
N ARG A 90 1.07 6.07 16.78
CA ARG A 90 0.06 7.08 17.14
C ARG A 90 0.24 8.28 16.22
N SER A 91 -0.88 8.89 15.85
CA SER A 91 -0.94 10.01 14.91
C SER A 91 0.33 10.87 14.90
N ILE A 92 1.12 10.67 13.86
CA ILE A 92 2.37 11.35 13.52
C ILE A 92 3.13 11.89 14.75
N GLN A 93 3.53 11.03 15.65
CA GLN A 93 4.64 11.28 16.55
C GLN A 93 5.88 10.76 15.83
N PHE A 94 6.62 11.67 15.19
CA PHE A 94 7.93 11.37 14.64
C PHE A 94 8.80 10.78 15.74
N GLY A 95 8.97 9.45 15.77
CA GLY A 95 9.78 8.75 16.77
C GLY A 95 9.27 7.39 17.23
N GLN A 96 7.99 7.07 17.06
CA GLN A 96 7.50 5.73 17.35
C GLN A 96 6.93 5.07 16.09
N GLU A 97 7.81 4.37 15.38
CA GLU A 97 7.44 3.63 14.18
C GLU A 97 6.52 2.46 14.49
N ASP A 98 5.63 2.16 13.54
CA ASP A 98 4.86 0.94 13.49
C ASP A 98 5.43 0.04 12.39
N PRO A 99 6.26 -0.97 12.72
CA PRO A 99 6.84 -1.86 11.71
C PRO A 99 5.77 -2.53 10.83
N SER A 100 4.66 -2.92 11.43
CA SER A 100 3.53 -3.50 10.69
C SER A 100 2.91 -2.48 9.73
N GLY A 101 2.74 -1.24 10.17
CA GLY A 101 2.25 -0.15 9.32
C GLY A 101 3.20 0.14 8.15
N ILE A 102 4.51 0.14 8.38
CA ILE A 102 5.52 0.32 7.34
C ILE A 102 5.41 -0.76 6.27
N VAL A 103 5.31 -2.03 6.68
CA VAL A 103 5.16 -3.17 5.75
C VAL A 103 3.89 -3.03 4.92
N GLN A 104 2.74 -2.77 5.54
CA GLN A 104 1.47 -2.61 4.84
C GLN A 104 1.49 -1.42 3.85
N ARG A 105 2.08 -0.29 4.24
CA ARG A 105 2.29 0.87 3.34
C ARG A 105 3.16 0.50 2.15
N THR A 106 4.29 -0.17 2.40
CA THR A 106 5.24 -0.58 1.36
C THR A 106 4.58 -1.56 0.39
N ALA A 107 3.83 -2.54 0.88
CA ALA A 107 3.07 -3.47 0.06
C ALA A 107 2.04 -2.74 -0.83
N ALA A 108 1.29 -1.79 -0.27
CA ALA A 108 0.32 -1.01 -1.04
C ALA A 108 0.99 -0.14 -2.12
N LEU A 109 2.11 0.53 -1.81
CA LEU A 109 2.86 1.31 -2.80
C LEU A 109 3.44 0.42 -3.91
N ASN A 110 3.97 -0.75 -3.55
CA ASN A 110 4.47 -1.71 -4.54
C ASN A 110 3.34 -2.27 -5.42
N ALA A 111 2.18 -2.56 -4.86
CA ALA A 111 1.01 -3.00 -5.63
C ALA A 111 0.52 -1.93 -6.62
N VAL A 112 0.45 -0.65 -6.20
CA VAL A 112 0.11 0.47 -7.10
C VAL A 112 1.16 0.63 -8.21
N LYS A 113 2.46 0.50 -7.88
CA LYS A 113 3.56 0.55 -8.88
C LYS A 113 3.41 -0.56 -9.93
N ASN A 114 3.03 -1.76 -9.51
CA ASN A 114 2.91 -2.94 -10.37
C ASN A 114 1.52 -3.11 -11.00
N PHE A 115 0.58 -2.21 -10.69
CA PHE A 115 -0.77 -2.29 -11.23
C PHE A 115 -0.80 -2.09 -12.74
N THR A 116 -1.31 -3.09 -13.46
CA THR A 116 -1.42 -3.08 -14.93
C THR A 116 -2.85 -3.28 -15.41
N ASP A 117 -3.63 -4.11 -14.71
CA ASP A 117 -4.99 -4.50 -15.11
C ASP A 117 -5.86 -5.01 -13.95
N GLY A 118 -7.13 -5.14 -14.22
CA GLY A 118 -8.13 -5.56 -13.23
C GLY A 118 -8.45 -4.43 -12.26
N TYR A 119 -8.47 -4.70 -10.98
CA TYR A 119 -8.74 -3.72 -9.92
C TYR A 119 -7.73 -3.81 -8.78
N LEU A 120 -7.62 -2.72 -8.02
CA LEU A 120 -6.92 -2.65 -6.74
C LEU A 120 -7.76 -1.81 -5.79
N ALA A 121 -8.06 -2.33 -4.60
CA ALA A 121 -8.81 -1.65 -3.55
C ALA A 121 -7.91 -1.38 -2.35
N ILE A 122 -7.87 -0.13 -1.88
CA ILE A 122 -7.01 0.31 -0.79
C ILE A 122 -7.86 0.99 0.27
N CYS A 123 -7.94 0.40 1.47
CA CYS A 123 -8.62 1.00 2.61
C CYS A 123 -7.63 1.84 3.42
N THR A 124 -8.00 3.08 3.73
CA THR A 124 -7.14 4.05 4.41
C THR A 124 -7.95 5.10 5.17
N TYR A 125 -7.27 6.07 5.76
CA TYR A 125 -7.86 7.15 6.57
C TYR A 125 -6.99 8.42 6.50
N PRO A 126 -7.49 9.60 6.93
CA PRO A 126 -6.81 10.88 6.73
C PRO A 126 -5.38 10.93 7.27
N GLU A 127 -5.13 10.39 8.47
CA GLU A 127 -3.81 10.38 9.09
C GLU A 127 -2.76 9.66 8.23
N ALA A 128 -3.16 8.57 7.56
CA ALA A 128 -2.28 7.81 6.68
C ALA A 128 -1.99 8.55 5.37
N LEU A 129 -2.98 9.24 4.81
CA LEU A 129 -2.87 9.97 3.54
C LEU A 129 -2.14 11.32 3.68
N VAL A 130 -2.17 11.94 4.87
CA VAL A 130 -1.42 13.18 5.14
C VAL A 130 0.07 12.94 5.02
N GLU A 131 0.56 11.77 5.43
CA GLU A 131 1.95 11.40 5.34
C GLU A 131 2.38 11.17 3.88
N LYS A 132 3.34 11.96 3.40
CA LYS A 132 3.90 11.81 2.06
C LYS A 132 4.68 10.52 1.90
N VAL A 133 4.66 9.99 0.70
CA VAL A 133 5.31 8.74 0.29
C VAL A 133 6.46 8.98 -0.67
N VAL A 134 7.31 7.99 -0.88
CA VAL A 134 8.34 7.99 -1.92
C VAL A 134 7.71 8.20 -3.31
N GLY A 135 8.37 8.98 -4.17
CA GLY A 135 7.93 9.14 -5.55
C GLY A 135 8.08 7.85 -6.37
N MET A 136 7.24 7.67 -7.39
CA MET A 136 7.18 6.45 -8.22
C MET A 136 8.53 6.09 -8.86
N GLN A 137 9.28 7.08 -9.36
CA GLN A 137 10.58 6.82 -9.96
C GLN A 137 11.58 6.33 -8.92
N ARG A 138 11.64 7.00 -7.77
CA ARG A 138 12.56 6.62 -6.69
C ARG A 138 12.23 5.24 -6.12
N LEU A 139 10.94 4.90 -6.01
CA LEU A 139 10.52 3.56 -5.64
C LEU A 139 11.10 2.51 -6.60
N ARG A 140 10.99 2.73 -7.91
CA ARG A 140 11.54 1.80 -8.91
C ARG A 140 13.06 1.63 -8.81
N GLU A 141 13.78 2.71 -8.52
CA GLU A 141 15.23 2.71 -8.36
C GLU A 141 15.70 2.02 -7.07
N SER A 142 14.84 1.96 -6.04
CA SER A 142 15.15 1.36 -4.74
C SER A 142 14.90 -0.16 -4.70
N ILE A 143 14.27 -0.74 -5.72
CA ILE A 143 13.89 -2.15 -5.74
C ILE A 143 15.01 -2.99 -6.35
N LEU A 144 15.46 -4.00 -5.62
CA LEU A 144 16.34 -5.04 -6.16
C LEU A 144 15.50 -6.15 -6.78
N THR A 145 15.57 -6.30 -8.09
CA THR A 145 14.93 -7.42 -8.80
C THR A 145 15.95 -8.53 -9.00
N ILE A 146 15.60 -9.76 -8.61
CA ILE A 146 16.44 -10.96 -8.79
C ILE A 146 15.63 -12.00 -9.56
N ARG A 147 16.24 -12.60 -10.57
CA ARG A 147 15.65 -13.64 -11.43
C ARG A 147 16.47 -14.92 -11.39
N VAL A 148 15.80 -16.05 -11.58
CA VAL A 148 16.49 -17.31 -11.83
C VAL A 148 17.34 -17.18 -13.08
N GLY A 149 18.62 -17.58 -12.99
CA GLY A 149 19.63 -17.43 -14.04
C GLY A 149 20.42 -16.12 -14.03
N ASP A 150 20.08 -15.17 -13.14
CA ASP A 150 20.90 -13.98 -12.95
C ASP A 150 22.27 -14.34 -12.38
N THR A 151 23.31 -13.58 -12.77
CA THR A 151 24.67 -13.73 -12.23
C THR A 151 24.87 -12.68 -11.13
N LEU A 152 24.77 -13.11 -9.89
CA LEU A 152 24.88 -12.27 -8.69
C LEU A 152 25.63 -13.04 -7.60
N SER A 153 26.78 -12.52 -7.16
CA SER A 153 27.48 -13.16 -6.03
C SER A 153 26.71 -12.90 -4.70
N THR A 154 26.87 -13.81 -3.74
CA THR A 154 26.33 -13.60 -2.37
C THR A 154 26.80 -12.28 -1.77
N SER A 155 28.09 -11.92 -1.98
CA SER A 155 28.65 -10.65 -1.49
C SER A 155 28.01 -9.43 -2.11
N THR A 156 27.67 -9.47 -3.41
CA THR A 156 26.94 -8.37 -4.08
C THR A 156 25.53 -8.22 -3.53
N ILE A 157 24.83 -9.33 -3.29
CA ILE A 157 23.49 -9.30 -2.67
C ILE A 157 23.58 -8.72 -1.25
N GLU A 158 24.55 -9.15 -0.44
CA GLU A 158 24.77 -8.65 0.92
C GLU A 158 25.04 -7.13 0.93
N GLU A 159 25.89 -6.64 0.06
CA GLU A 159 26.21 -5.22 -0.05
C GLU A 159 24.97 -4.39 -0.40
N ILE A 160 24.20 -4.81 -1.41
CA ILE A 160 22.97 -4.13 -1.79
C ILE A 160 21.94 -4.14 -0.67
N LEU A 161 21.78 -5.25 0.05
CA LEU A 161 20.83 -5.35 1.17
C LEU A 161 21.26 -4.46 2.34
N ALA A 162 22.54 -4.46 2.70
CA ALA A 162 23.08 -3.61 3.74
C ALA A 162 22.91 -2.12 3.43
N ASP A 163 23.21 -1.70 2.19
CA ASP A 163 23.04 -0.31 1.70
C ASP A 163 21.56 0.13 1.72
N ASN A 164 20.64 -0.82 1.57
CA ASN A 164 19.19 -0.60 1.65
C ASN A 164 18.62 -0.78 3.07
N GLY A 165 19.48 -0.86 4.10
CA GLY A 165 19.08 -0.88 5.50
C GLY A 165 18.49 -2.21 5.99
N PHE A 166 18.76 -3.32 5.29
CA PHE A 166 18.43 -4.65 5.78
C PHE A 166 19.41 -5.08 6.87
N GLU A 167 18.89 -5.72 7.91
CA GLU A 167 19.67 -6.26 9.03
C GLU A 167 20.12 -7.70 8.74
N ARG A 168 21.43 -7.96 8.89
CA ARG A 168 21.95 -9.33 8.82
C ARG A 168 21.68 -10.08 10.12
N VAL A 169 21.03 -11.24 9.99
CA VAL A 169 20.67 -12.13 11.11
C VAL A 169 21.09 -13.58 10.83
N GLU A 170 21.08 -14.43 11.85
CA GLU A 170 21.33 -15.86 11.67
C GLU A 170 20.15 -16.57 11.00
N PHE A 171 18.91 -16.23 11.40
CA PHE A 171 17.66 -16.70 10.81
C PHE A 171 16.70 -15.53 10.63
N VAL A 172 16.00 -15.50 9.49
CA VAL A 172 15.06 -14.44 9.13
C VAL A 172 13.70 -14.72 9.78
N TYR A 173 13.15 -13.71 10.47
CA TYR A 173 11.85 -13.77 11.13
C TYR A 173 10.95 -12.56 10.81
N GLU A 174 11.54 -11.41 10.47
CA GLU A 174 10.81 -10.15 10.28
C GLU A 174 11.22 -9.46 8.97
N PRO A 175 10.33 -8.67 8.35
CA PRO A 175 10.68 -7.84 7.20
C PRO A 175 11.87 -6.93 7.48
N GLY A 176 12.75 -6.79 6.49
CA GLY A 176 14.00 -6.05 6.63
C GLY A 176 15.17 -6.86 7.13
N GLN A 177 15.00 -8.17 7.34
CA GLN A 177 16.07 -9.08 7.72
C GLN A 177 16.57 -9.91 6.53
N TYR A 178 17.86 -10.25 6.55
CA TYR A 178 18.44 -11.23 5.64
C TYR A 178 19.46 -12.13 6.34
N SER A 179 19.67 -13.31 5.77
CA SER A 179 20.64 -14.30 6.25
C SER A 179 21.40 -14.91 5.09
N VAL A 180 22.70 -15.12 5.24
CA VAL A 180 23.54 -15.79 4.25
C VAL A 180 24.22 -16.99 4.88
N ARG A 181 24.00 -18.17 4.27
CA ARG A 181 24.54 -19.46 4.71
C ARG A 181 25.08 -20.24 3.50
N GLY A 182 26.37 -20.07 3.22
CA GLY A 182 26.98 -20.64 2.02
C GLY A 182 26.40 -20.04 0.76
N GLY A 183 25.85 -20.86 -0.13
CA GLY A 183 25.16 -20.42 -1.36
C GLY A 183 23.67 -20.09 -1.16
N ILE A 184 23.15 -20.02 0.08
CA ILE A 184 21.76 -19.75 0.37
C ILE A 184 21.65 -18.34 0.95
N VAL A 185 20.78 -17.51 0.36
CA VAL A 185 20.41 -16.19 0.85
C VAL A 185 18.91 -16.16 1.15
N ASP A 186 18.57 -15.96 2.42
CA ASP A 186 17.20 -15.74 2.88
C ASP A 186 16.97 -14.25 3.05
N ILE A 187 15.86 -13.71 2.52
CA ILE A 187 15.53 -12.28 2.56
C ILE A 187 14.06 -12.11 2.89
N PHE A 188 13.73 -11.21 3.82
CA PHE A 188 12.35 -10.80 4.04
C PHE A 188 12.14 -9.35 3.58
N SER A 189 11.52 -9.19 2.42
CA SER A 189 11.18 -7.90 1.82
C SER A 189 10.12 -7.16 2.66
N PHE A 190 10.12 -5.81 2.61
CA PHE A 190 9.05 -5.01 3.22
C PHE A 190 7.74 -5.02 2.44
N SER A 191 7.72 -5.57 1.23
CA SER A 191 6.50 -5.60 0.38
C SER A 191 5.78 -6.94 0.36
N ASP A 192 6.30 -7.95 1.05
CA ASP A 192 5.74 -9.31 1.03
C ASP A 192 5.42 -9.79 2.45
N ASN A 193 4.52 -10.77 2.54
CA ASN A 193 4.14 -11.43 3.79
C ASN A 193 4.89 -12.75 4.03
N LYS A 194 5.73 -13.18 3.07
CA LYS A 194 6.57 -14.36 3.15
C LYS A 194 8.00 -14.03 2.74
N PRO A 195 9.00 -14.58 3.44
CA PRO A 195 10.39 -14.41 3.06
C PRO A 195 10.75 -15.26 1.84
N TYR A 196 11.78 -14.81 1.15
CA TYR A 196 12.38 -15.47 0.00
C TYR A 196 13.62 -16.26 0.40
N ARG A 197 13.81 -17.41 -0.22
CA ARG A 197 15.07 -18.19 -0.21
C ARG A 197 15.62 -18.28 -1.63
N ILE A 198 16.84 -17.83 -1.80
CA ILE A 198 17.59 -17.84 -3.04
C ILE A 198 18.72 -18.85 -2.88
N ASP A 199 18.77 -19.85 -3.74
CA ASP A 199 19.91 -20.75 -3.85
C ASP A 199 20.80 -20.29 -4.99
N LEU A 200 22.08 -20.17 -4.72
CA LEU A 200 23.10 -19.86 -5.72
C LEU A 200 24.01 -21.06 -5.94
N PHE A 201 24.31 -21.32 -7.21
CA PHE A 201 25.38 -22.23 -7.62
C PHE A 201 26.57 -21.40 -8.15
N GLY A 202 27.57 -21.21 -7.31
CA GLY A 202 28.60 -20.18 -7.54
C GLY A 202 27.95 -18.79 -7.45
N ASP A 203 28.04 -18.04 -8.55
CA ASP A 203 27.44 -16.70 -8.68
C ASP A 203 26.14 -16.72 -9.51
N GLU A 204 25.62 -17.88 -9.89
CA GLU A 204 24.37 -18.01 -10.63
C GLU A 204 23.20 -18.30 -9.69
N VAL A 205 22.09 -17.59 -9.86
CA VAL A 205 20.83 -17.84 -9.15
C VAL A 205 20.18 -19.10 -9.71
N ASP A 206 20.30 -20.22 -9.00
CA ASP A 206 19.77 -21.53 -9.39
C ASP A 206 18.28 -21.64 -9.15
N SER A 207 17.79 -21.18 -8.00
CA SER A 207 16.37 -21.19 -7.68
C SER A 207 15.98 -20.14 -6.69
N ILE A 208 14.70 -19.72 -6.76
CA ILE A 208 14.06 -18.79 -5.85
C ILE A 208 12.78 -19.41 -5.32
N ARG A 209 12.52 -19.30 -4.01
CA ARG A 209 11.35 -19.88 -3.35
C ARG A 209 10.87 -18.99 -2.21
N HIS A 210 9.56 -19.04 -1.90
CA HIS A 210 9.13 -18.66 -0.56
C HIS A 210 9.45 -19.76 0.44
N PHE A 211 9.61 -19.41 1.70
CA PHE A 211 9.66 -20.36 2.78
C PHE A 211 8.78 -19.94 3.96
N ASP A 212 8.34 -20.91 4.72
CA ASP A 212 7.53 -20.70 5.93
C ASP A 212 8.44 -20.42 7.14
N LEU A 213 8.14 -19.35 7.87
CA LEU A 213 8.94 -18.88 9.00
C LEU A 213 9.02 -19.89 10.16
N SER A 214 7.93 -20.64 10.39
CA SER A 214 7.83 -21.56 11.53
C SER A 214 8.57 -22.85 11.27
N SER A 215 8.38 -23.42 10.08
CA SER A 215 8.98 -24.70 9.68
C SER A 215 10.33 -24.55 8.99
N GLN A 216 10.66 -23.36 8.51
CA GLN A 216 11.82 -23.06 7.67
C GLN A 216 11.86 -23.86 6.34
N LEU A 217 10.72 -24.44 5.95
CA LEU A 217 10.59 -25.23 4.72
C LEU A 217 10.15 -24.36 3.55
N SER A 218 10.67 -24.66 2.38
CA SER A 218 10.26 -24.03 1.12
C SER A 218 8.81 -24.39 0.78
N VAL A 219 8.04 -23.40 0.31
CA VAL A 219 6.61 -23.53 0.02
C VAL A 219 6.37 -23.61 -1.49
N ASP A 220 6.76 -22.59 -2.23
CA ASP A 220 6.50 -22.45 -3.67
C ASP A 220 7.74 -21.91 -4.40
N ARG A 221 7.84 -22.18 -5.70
CA ARG A 221 8.93 -21.71 -6.56
C ARG A 221 8.53 -20.45 -7.31
N LEU A 222 9.48 -19.54 -7.43
CA LEU A 222 9.35 -18.27 -8.12
C LEU A 222 10.36 -18.15 -9.25
N GLN A 223 10.04 -17.41 -10.31
CA GLN A 223 10.97 -17.11 -11.42
C GLN A 223 11.72 -15.81 -11.18
N GLN A 224 11.08 -14.88 -10.46
CA GLN A 224 11.69 -13.61 -10.05
C GLN A 224 11.08 -13.12 -8.75
N ILE A 225 11.82 -12.26 -8.08
CA ILE A 225 11.36 -11.53 -6.89
C ILE A 225 11.72 -10.04 -6.99
N GLU A 226 10.98 -9.23 -6.27
CA GLU A 226 11.30 -7.84 -5.99
C GLU A 226 11.57 -7.67 -4.50
N VAL A 227 12.79 -7.32 -4.15
CA VAL A 227 13.16 -7.01 -2.78
C VAL A 227 13.02 -5.50 -2.59
N VAL A 228 12.02 -5.11 -1.82
CA VAL A 228 11.69 -3.70 -1.55
C VAL A 228 12.21 -3.34 -0.16
N PRO A 229 13.02 -2.27 -0.02
CA PRO A 229 13.54 -1.82 1.26
C PRO A 229 12.47 -1.07 2.08
N ASN A 230 12.84 -0.65 3.30
CA ASN A 230 12.03 0.30 4.06
C ASN A 230 11.96 1.64 3.32
N LEU A 231 10.83 1.90 2.66
CA LEU A 231 10.65 3.10 1.83
C LEU A 231 10.58 4.41 2.64
N LYS A 232 10.40 4.32 3.95
CA LYS A 232 10.40 5.49 4.81
C LYS A 232 11.79 6.11 4.91
N ASP A 233 12.82 5.27 5.01
CA ASP A 233 14.21 5.69 5.21
C ASP A 233 14.96 5.92 3.89
N ALA A 234 14.47 5.31 2.82
CA ALA A 234 15.12 5.31 1.50
C ALA A 234 15.14 6.68 0.79
N VAL A 235 14.52 7.75 1.36
CA VAL A 235 14.28 8.99 0.60
C VAL A 235 14.48 10.26 1.45
N SER A 236 15.25 11.20 0.91
CA SER A 236 15.30 12.56 1.44
C SER A 236 13.94 13.26 1.29
N GLY A 237 13.62 14.21 2.19
CA GLY A 237 12.30 14.86 2.22
C GLY A 237 11.86 15.52 0.91
N ARG A 238 12.79 15.88 0.00
CA ARG A 238 12.50 16.55 -1.29
C ARG A 238 11.97 15.61 -2.38
N GLU A 239 12.13 14.30 -2.22
CA GLU A 239 11.70 13.29 -3.20
C GLU A 239 10.37 12.64 -2.83
N ARG A 240 9.66 13.19 -1.82
CA ARG A 240 8.37 12.69 -1.36
C ARG A 240 7.21 13.40 -2.06
N VAL A 241 6.20 12.61 -2.40
CA VAL A 241 4.95 13.08 -3.02
C VAL A 241 3.75 12.72 -2.14
N SER A 242 2.60 13.34 -2.37
CA SER A 242 1.35 12.88 -1.75
C SER A 242 0.96 11.51 -2.29
N PHE A 243 0.21 10.72 -1.50
CA PHE A 243 -0.32 9.45 -2.00
C PHE A 243 -1.22 9.63 -3.25
N PRO A 244 -2.10 10.66 -3.35
CA PRO A 244 -2.86 10.91 -4.58
C PRO A 244 -1.99 11.18 -5.82
N ALA A 245 -0.90 11.91 -5.67
CA ALA A 245 0.04 12.12 -6.78
C ALA A 245 0.76 10.82 -7.16
N PHE A 246 1.04 9.94 -6.20
CA PHE A 246 1.63 8.62 -6.45
C PHE A 246 0.65 7.67 -7.15
N ALA A 247 -0.62 7.62 -6.70
CA ALA A 247 -1.70 6.81 -7.26
C ALA A 247 -2.56 7.64 -8.25
N ALA A 248 -1.91 8.34 -9.15
CA ALA A 248 -2.59 9.22 -10.11
C ALA A 248 -3.63 8.46 -10.95
N GLY A 249 -4.84 9.00 -11.01
CA GLY A 249 -5.96 8.39 -11.73
C GLY A 249 -6.77 7.38 -10.92
N ALA A 250 -6.50 7.22 -9.64
CA ALA A 250 -7.33 6.44 -8.73
C ALA A 250 -8.71 7.08 -8.53
N THR A 251 -9.71 6.26 -8.23
CA THR A 251 -11.04 6.69 -7.78
C THR A 251 -11.04 6.76 -6.25
N TYR A 252 -11.47 7.89 -5.68
CA TYR A 252 -11.51 8.11 -4.24
C TYR A 252 -12.93 7.97 -3.72
N TRP A 253 -13.11 7.14 -2.68
CA TRP A 253 -14.36 6.94 -1.96
C TRP A 253 -14.19 7.57 -0.58
N LEU A 254 -14.86 8.71 -0.36
CA LEU A 254 -14.78 9.44 0.91
C LEU A 254 -16.04 9.14 1.73
N ASP A 255 -15.87 8.67 2.97
CA ASP A 255 -17.00 8.46 3.89
C ASP A 255 -17.68 9.79 4.20
N ASP A 256 -16.91 10.81 4.58
CA ASP A 256 -17.30 12.21 4.68
C ASP A 256 -16.19 13.10 4.11
N GLY A 257 -16.45 13.70 2.94
CA GLY A 257 -15.47 14.53 2.25
C GLY A 257 -15.11 15.81 3.03
N GLU A 258 -16.08 16.46 3.65
CA GLU A 258 -15.87 17.68 4.47
C GLU A 258 -15.05 17.36 5.72
N TYR A 259 -15.42 16.30 6.43
CA TYR A 259 -14.67 15.81 7.59
C TYR A 259 -13.24 15.44 7.21
N THR A 260 -13.06 14.66 6.15
CA THR A 260 -11.73 14.26 5.63
C THR A 260 -10.85 15.48 5.39
N LEU A 261 -11.36 16.48 4.66
CA LEU A 261 -10.61 17.71 4.35
C LEU A 261 -10.27 18.54 5.59
N LYS A 262 -11.18 18.57 6.58
CA LYS A 262 -10.94 19.21 7.87
C LYS A 262 -9.84 18.48 8.64
N ARG A 263 -9.88 17.15 8.69
CA ARG A 263 -8.85 16.32 9.36
C ARG A 263 -7.46 16.58 8.78
N PHE A 264 -7.32 16.68 7.47
CA PHE A 264 -6.03 17.06 6.85
C PHE A 264 -5.48 18.38 7.38
N GLN A 265 -6.35 19.38 7.56
CA GLN A 265 -5.94 20.68 8.09
C GLN A 265 -5.58 20.60 9.58
N ASP A 266 -6.38 19.89 10.39
CA ASP A 266 -6.17 19.74 11.82
C ASP A 266 -4.85 19.00 12.12
N ILE A 267 -4.58 17.90 11.39
CA ILE A 267 -3.33 17.13 11.53
C ILE A 267 -2.13 18.01 11.19
N ARG A 268 -2.19 18.72 10.06
CA ARG A 268 -1.11 19.61 9.66
C ARG A 268 -0.85 20.71 10.69
N THR A 269 -1.90 21.32 11.23
CA THR A 269 -1.81 22.38 12.25
C THR A 269 -1.17 21.84 13.53
N LYS A 270 -1.57 20.64 13.96
CA LYS A 270 -0.98 19.97 15.12
C LYS A 270 0.52 19.73 14.92
N LEU A 271 0.90 19.17 13.78
CA LEU A 271 2.29 18.88 13.45
C LEU A 271 3.17 20.12 13.38
N LEU A 272 2.65 21.24 12.85
CA LEU A 272 3.35 22.51 12.85
C LEU A 272 3.72 22.99 14.26
N GLY A 273 2.91 22.63 15.27
CA GLY A 273 3.20 22.93 16.68
C GLY A 273 4.17 21.97 17.35
N GLU A 274 4.44 20.81 16.75
CA GLU A 274 5.28 19.75 17.31
C GLU A 274 6.68 19.65 16.63
N LEU A 275 6.86 20.25 15.44
CA LEU A 275 8.13 20.23 14.71
C LEU A 275 9.08 21.33 15.17
N ASP A 276 10.33 20.96 15.39
CA ASP A 276 11.42 21.91 15.69
C ASP A 276 11.68 22.87 14.53
N ASP A 277 11.51 22.40 13.29
CA ASP A 277 11.64 23.20 12.07
C ASP A 277 10.33 23.13 11.25
N PRO A 278 9.47 24.17 11.34
CA PRO A 278 8.22 24.23 10.58
C PRO A 278 8.38 24.16 9.07
N ALA A 279 9.55 24.50 8.50
CA ALA A 279 9.78 24.43 7.07
C ALA A 279 9.80 22.98 6.54
N GLN A 280 10.06 22.00 7.40
CA GLN A 280 10.06 20.59 7.03
C GLN A 280 8.66 20.01 6.80
N ILE A 281 7.60 20.69 7.27
CA ILE A 281 6.25 20.15 7.19
C ILE A 281 5.82 19.82 5.75
N ASP A 282 6.17 20.70 4.80
CA ASP A 282 5.80 20.51 3.40
C ASP A 282 6.56 19.36 2.71
N THR A 283 7.66 18.92 3.30
CA THR A 283 8.40 17.75 2.81
C THR A 283 7.85 16.44 3.35
N LEU A 284 7.21 16.47 4.51
CA LEU A 284 6.75 15.27 5.23
C LEU A 284 5.27 14.99 5.04
N VAL A 285 4.44 16.06 4.97
CA VAL A 285 2.99 15.92 4.91
C VAL A 285 2.36 16.73 3.79
N THR A 286 1.24 16.21 3.26
CA THR A 286 0.33 16.96 2.41
C THR A 286 -0.77 17.59 3.25
N GLY A 287 -1.27 18.76 2.85
CA GLY A 287 -2.41 19.40 3.47
C GLY A 287 -3.64 19.36 2.56
N ARG A 288 -4.76 19.94 3.04
CA ARG A 288 -6.02 20.06 2.29
C ARG A 288 -5.82 20.54 0.85
N LYS A 289 -5.04 21.61 0.64
CA LYS A 289 -4.79 22.17 -0.70
C LYS A 289 -4.05 21.20 -1.61
N GLY A 290 -3.03 20.52 -1.10
CA GLY A 290 -2.27 19.53 -1.85
C GLY A 290 -3.15 18.34 -2.23
N PHE A 291 -3.90 17.79 -1.28
CA PHE A 291 -4.84 16.69 -1.55
C PHE A 291 -5.83 17.05 -2.67
N LEU A 292 -6.49 18.23 -2.59
CA LEU A 292 -7.45 18.67 -3.60
C LEU A 292 -6.79 18.92 -4.97
N ALA A 293 -5.57 19.44 -5.01
CA ALA A 293 -4.84 19.66 -6.25
C ALA A 293 -4.48 18.32 -6.93
N ASP A 294 -4.01 17.36 -6.15
CA ASP A 294 -3.56 16.05 -6.66
C ASP A 294 -4.74 15.12 -7.01
N THR A 295 -5.94 15.39 -6.47
CA THR A 295 -7.19 14.67 -6.80
C THR A 295 -8.09 15.40 -7.79
N ALA A 296 -7.72 16.58 -8.29
CA ALA A 296 -8.58 17.41 -9.17
C ALA A 296 -9.05 16.70 -10.46
N GLY A 297 -8.32 15.68 -10.93
CA GLY A 297 -8.69 14.86 -12.10
C GLY A 297 -9.22 13.47 -11.71
N ALA A 298 -9.36 13.18 -10.43
CA ALA A 298 -9.88 11.91 -9.94
C ALA A 298 -11.43 11.92 -9.87
N THR A 299 -12.03 10.74 -9.91
CA THR A 299 -13.46 10.56 -9.57
C THR A 299 -13.57 10.37 -8.06
N MET A 300 -14.53 11.05 -7.43
CA MET A 300 -14.81 10.96 -6.01
C MET A 300 -16.25 10.57 -5.76
#